data_0d42dac74bb9ebea011edee795e38054
#
_entry.id   0d42dac74bb9ebea011edee795e38054
#
_cell.length_a   1.000
_cell.length_b   1.000
_cell.length_c   1.000
_cell.angle_alpha   90.00
_cell.angle_beta   90.00
_cell.angle_gamma   90.00
#
_symmetry.space_group_name_H-M   'P 1'
#
loop_
_entity.id
_entity.type
_entity.pdbx_description
1 polymer ?
#
loop_
_entity_poly.entity_id
_entity_poly.type
_entity_poly.pdbx_seq_one_letter_code
_entity_poly.pdbx_strand_id
1 'polypeptide(L)'
;DSEDATAAEAAAAGATVRNWRDILEETPRPGKGESLWRGVAAATSDIVVFVDADLESAAPGMVTALTEPFVDPHVQLVKARYRRSFQGRPTGGGRVTELTAKPLLRQFYPELGHIDQPLGGEYALRRDTARQLPFVDGYGVEAGLLIDVAQRHGAHAIAEVDLGTRTHRNRPLVELAPMAEVVAGTILSRAGVIGPVAQRPPLMGRI
;
A
#
# COMPACT_ATOMS: atom_id res chain seq x y z
N ASP A 1 0.76 -7.29 -15.86
CA ASP A 1 0.29 -8.65 -16.18
C ASP A 1 1.47 -9.59 -16.10
N SER A 2 1.27 -10.73 -15.40
CA SER A 2 2.30 -11.78 -15.30
C SER A 2 2.36 -12.58 -16.59
N GLU A 3 3.57 -13.01 -16.94
CA GLU A 3 3.81 -13.87 -18.13
C GLU A 3 3.77 -15.38 -17.80
N ASP A 4 3.67 -15.68 -16.49
CA ASP A 4 3.59 -17.03 -15.94
C ASP A 4 2.14 -17.51 -15.71
N ALA A 5 1.95 -18.62 -15.00
CA ALA A 5 0.63 -19.19 -14.72
C ALA A 5 -0.20 -18.41 -13.67
N THR A 6 0.26 -17.26 -13.15
CA THR A 6 -0.42 -16.50 -12.07
C THR A 6 -1.90 -16.27 -12.35
N ALA A 7 -2.24 -15.83 -13.57
CA ALA A 7 -3.64 -15.55 -13.93
C ALA A 7 -4.50 -16.83 -13.93
N ALA A 8 -3.95 -17.94 -14.43
CA ALA A 8 -4.65 -19.23 -14.48
C ALA A 8 -4.86 -19.79 -13.06
N GLU A 9 -3.85 -19.72 -12.21
CA GLU A 9 -3.93 -20.17 -10.81
C GLU A 9 -4.94 -19.34 -10.01
N ALA A 10 -4.92 -18.00 -10.19
CA ALA A 10 -5.88 -17.12 -9.54
C ALA A 10 -7.33 -17.44 -9.98
N ALA A 11 -7.56 -17.63 -11.27
CA ALA A 11 -8.87 -17.99 -11.80
C ALA A 11 -9.33 -19.38 -11.30
N ALA A 12 -8.43 -20.37 -11.26
CA ALA A 12 -8.72 -21.69 -10.72
C ALA A 12 -9.09 -21.66 -9.23
N ALA A 13 -8.52 -20.70 -8.48
CA ALA A 13 -8.89 -20.44 -7.09
C ALA A 13 -10.19 -19.62 -6.93
N GLY A 14 -10.88 -19.29 -8.01
CA GLY A 14 -12.15 -18.55 -7.98
C GLY A 14 -12.02 -17.03 -8.01
N ALA A 15 -10.84 -16.49 -8.22
CA ALA A 15 -10.64 -15.04 -8.34
C ALA A 15 -11.11 -14.52 -9.70
N THR A 16 -11.66 -13.30 -9.71
CA THR A 16 -11.92 -12.57 -10.95
C THR A 16 -10.63 -11.93 -11.45
N VAL A 17 -10.03 -12.51 -12.47
CA VAL A 17 -8.82 -11.97 -13.09
C VAL A 17 -9.19 -10.84 -14.05
N ARG A 18 -8.51 -9.71 -13.94
CA ARG A 18 -8.67 -8.55 -14.82
C ARG A 18 -7.34 -8.19 -15.47
N ASN A 19 -7.34 -8.10 -16.79
CA ASN A 19 -6.20 -7.55 -17.52
C ASN A 19 -6.28 -6.01 -17.45
N TRP A 20 -5.14 -5.32 -17.46
CA TRP A 20 -5.10 -3.86 -17.39
C TRP A 20 -5.89 -3.18 -18.50
N ARG A 21 -5.93 -3.78 -19.72
CA ARG A 21 -6.66 -3.28 -20.89
C ARG A 21 -8.18 -3.26 -20.68
N ASP A 22 -8.68 -4.19 -19.87
CA ASP A 22 -10.10 -4.31 -19.58
C ASP A 22 -10.58 -3.33 -18.49
N ILE A 23 -9.67 -2.55 -17.90
CA ILE A 23 -9.97 -1.65 -16.79
C ILE A 23 -9.96 -0.19 -17.26
N LEU A 24 -8.87 0.26 -17.86
CA LEU A 24 -8.69 1.64 -18.33
C LEU A 24 -7.87 1.62 -19.63
N GLU A 25 -8.19 2.53 -20.56
CA GLU A 25 -7.53 2.62 -21.86
C GLU A 25 -6.09 3.14 -21.80
N GLU A 26 -5.73 3.87 -20.71
CA GLU A 26 -4.39 4.42 -20.57
C GLU A 26 -3.31 3.34 -20.55
N THR A 27 -2.24 3.57 -21.27
CA THR A 27 -1.07 2.70 -21.24
C THR A 27 -0.54 2.54 -19.83
N PRO A 28 -0.32 1.30 -19.34
CA PRO A 28 0.16 1.07 -18.00
C PRO A 28 1.58 1.60 -17.81
N ARG A 29 1.83 2.12 -16.61
CA ARG A 29 3.16 2.47 -16.14
C ARG A 29 3.76 1.30 -15.35
N PRO A 30 5.09 1.19 -15.28
CA PRO A 30 5.69 0.17 -14.44
C PRO A 30 5.49 0.48 -12.95
N GLY A 31 5.34 -0.58 -12.15
CA GLY A 31 5.40 -0.50 -10.70
C GLY A 31 4.08 -0.76 -9.97
N LYS A 32 4.20 -0.94 -8.65
CA LYS A 32 3.10 -1.36 -7.77
C LYS A 32 1.93 -0.37 -7.77
N GLY A 33 2.22 0.93 -7.74
CA GLY A 33 1.19 1.96 -7.70
C GLY A 33 0.22 1.93 -8.87
N GLU A 34 0.69 1.57 -10.07
CA GLU A 34 -0.16 1.40 -11.25
C GLU A 34 -1.17 0.26 -11.06
N SER A 35 -0.71 -0.87 -10.56
CA SER A 35 -1.59 -2.03 -10.31
C SER A 35 -2.67 -1.72 -9.28
N LEU A 36 -2.31 -1.00 -8.22
CA LEU A 36 -3.24 -0.59 -7.17
C LEU A 36 -4.26 0.44 -7.68
N TRP A 37 -3.81 1.43 -8.46
CA TRP A 37 -4.67 2.45 -9.08
C TRP A 37 -5.73 1.81 -10.00
N ARG A 38 -5.32 0.85 -10.85
CA ARG A 38 -6.25 0.09 -11.70
C ARG A 38 -7.15 -0.83 -10.88
N GLY A 39 -6.64 -1.41 -9.79
CA GLY A 39 -7.44 -2.20 -8.86
C GLY A 39 -8.58 -1.38 -8.25
N VAL A 40 -8.32 -0.13 -7.87
CA VAL A 40 -9.36 0.80 -7.38
C VAL A 40 -10.37 1.13 -8.49
N ALA A 41 -9.90 1.33 -9.72
CA ALA A 41 -10.78 1.58 -10.86
C ALA A 41 -11.72 0.42 -11.15
N ALA A 42 -11.22 -0.82 -11.04
CA ALA A 42 -12.00 -2.05 -11.27
C ALA A 42 -12.91 -2.43 -10.09
N ALA A 43 -12.64 -1.94 -8.88
CA ALA A 43 -13.40 -2.27 -7.69
C ALA A 43 -14.79 -1.64 -7.73
N THR A 44 -15.79 -2.36 -7.21
CA THR A 44 -17.19 -1.91 -7.13
C THR A 44 -17.70 -1.75 -5.70
N SER A 45 -17.04 -2.38 -4.72
CA SER A 45 -17.39 -2.32 -3.30
C SER A 45 -16.95 -1.01 -2.66
N ASP A 46 -17.58 -0.63 -1.54
CA ASP A 46 -17.28 0.61 -0.80
C ASP A 46 -15.89 0.60 -0.17
N ILE A 47 -15.37 -0.59 0.12
CA ILE A 47 -14.04 -0.79 0.72
C ILE A 47 -13.19 -1.64 -0.23
N VAL A 48 -11.97 -1.20 -0.47
CA VAL A 48 -10.97 -1.93 -1.24
C VAL A 48 -9.88 -2.40 -0.29
N VAL A 49 -9.61 -3.71 -0.29
CA VAL A 49 -8.53 -4.33 0.49
C VAL A 49 -7.41 -4.70 -0.46
N PHE A 50 -6.20 -4.30 -0.11
CA PHE A 50 -4.98 -4.67 -0.81
C PHE A 50 -4.22 -5.72 -0.02
N VAL A 51 -3.71 -6.72 -0.72
CA VAL A 51 -2.92 -7.82 -0.16
C VAL A 51 -1.80 -8.16 -1.14
N ASP A 52 -0.57 -8.23 -0.64
CA ASP A 52 0.55 -8.68 -1.46
C ASP A 52 0.37 -10.15 -1.85
N ALA A 53 0.50 -10.46 -3.14
CA ALA A 53 0.22 -11.80 -3.68
C ALA A 53 1.29 -12.85 -3.32
N ASP A 54 2.45 -12.43 -2.83
CA ASP A 54 3.57 -13.30 -2.43
C ASP A 54 3.58 -13.62 -0.93
N LEU A 55 2.43 -13.49 -0.26
CA LEU A 55 2.29 -13.81 1.15
C LEU A 55 2.36 -15.31 1.42
N GLU A 56 3.41 -15.73 2.13
CA GLU A 56 3.53 -17.11 2.63
C GLU A 56 2.67 -17.39 3.89
N SER A 57 2.17 -16.34 4.54
CA SER A 57 1.47 -16.41 5.84
C SER A 57 0.09 -15.74 5.83
N ALA A 58 -0.67 -15.88 4.73
CA ALA A 58 -2.04 -15.40 4.71
C ALA A 58 -2.88 -16.17 5.76
N ALA A 59 -3.36 -15.45 6.78
CA ALA A 59 -4.17 -16.05 7.84
C ALA A 59 -5.67 -15.92 7.51
N PRO A 60 -6.49 -16.94 7.83
CA PRO A 60 -7.93 -16.78 7.82
C PRO A 60 -8.36 -15.58 8.66
N GLY A 61 -9.30 -14.77 8.16
CA GLY A 61 -9.80 -13.59 8.88
C GLY A 61 -9.00 -12.30 8.65
N MET A 62 -7.89 -12.32 7.90
CA MET A 62 -7.10 -11.11 7.61
C MET A 62 -7.94 -10.01 6.94
N VAL A 63 -8.76 -10.38 5.95
CA VAL A 63 -9.63 -9.42 5.25
C VAL A 63 -10.68 -8.86 6.22
N THR A 64 -11.28 -9.71 7.05
CA THR A 64 -12.24 -9.29 8.08
C THR A 64 -11.61 -8.29 9.03
N ALA A 65 -10.42 -8.58 9.56
CA ALA A 65 -9.72 -7.68 10.47
C ALA A 65 -9.41 -6.32 9.81
N LEU A 66 -9.01 -6.30 8.52
CA LEU A 66 -8.76 -5.06 7.79
C LEU A 66 -10.03 -4.26 7.48
N THR A 67 -11.20 -4.90 7.44
CA THR A 67 -12.46 -4.21 7.12
C THR A 67 -13.28 -3.83 8.34
N GLU A 68 -13.09 -4.49 9.48
CA GLU A 68 -13.84 -4.25 10.72
C GLU A 68 -13.79 -2.78 11.21
N PRO A 69 -12.64 -2.06 11.18
CA PRO A 69 -12.60 -0.68 11.66
C PRO A 69 -13.47 0.30 10.85
N PHE A 70 -13.89 -0.04 9.62
CA PHE A 70 -14.75 0.83 8.81
C PHE A 70 -16.20 0.91 9.29
N VAL A 71 -16.57 0.22 10.35
CA VAL A 71 -17.84 0.47 11.06
C VAL A 71 -17.88 1.90 11.61
N ASP A 72 -16.71 2.48 11.92
CA ASP A 72 -16.56 3.91 12.18
C ASP A 72 -16.51 4.65 10.82
N PRO A 73 -17.47 5.55 10.53
CA PRO A 73 -17.52 6.30 9.29
C PRO A 73 -16.33 7.27 9.11
N HIS A 74 -15.62 7.62 10.16
CA HIS A 74 -14.45 8.50 10.11
C HIS A 74 -13.20 7.77 9.62
N VAL A 75 -13.12 6.46 9.79
CA VAL A 75 -11.97 5.67 9.30
C VAL A 75 -11.98 5.63 7.76
N GLN A 76 -10.87 6.05 7.17
CA GLN A 76 -10.66 6.11 5.72
C GLN A 76 -9.58 5.13 5.24
N LEU A 77 -8.59 4.84 6.09
CA LEU A 77 -7.50 3.91 5.82
C LEU A 77 -7.28 3.00 7.03
N VAL A 78 -7.13 1.71 6.80
CA VAL A 78 -6.73 0.73 7.81
C VAL A 78 -5.42 0.10 7.37
N LYS A 79 -4.37 0.21 8.18
CA LYS A 79 -3.07 -0.42 7.95
C LYS A 79 -2.93 -1.67 8.80
N ALA A 80 -2.34 -2.71 8.23
CA ALA A 80 -1.88 -3.83 9.03
C ALA A 80 -0.64 -3.45 9.83
N ARG A 81 -0.61 -3.81 11.11
CA ARG A 81 0.63 -3.91 11.88
C ARG A 81 0.96 -5.39 12.11
N TYR A 82 2.23 -5.73 12.11
CA TYR A 82 2.69 -7.09 12.33
C TYR A 82 4.17 -7.10 12.71
N ARG A 83 4.57 -8.11 13.46
CA ARG A 83 5.98 -8.36 13.76
C ARG A 83 6.63 -9.07 12.57
N ARG A 84 7.79 -8.59 12.17
CA ARG A 84 8.57 -9.22 11.12
C ARG A 84 9.54 -10.20 11.76
N SER A 85 9.45 -11.49 11.42
CA SER A 85 10.46 -12.47 11.76
C SER A 85 11.45 -12.65 10.60
N PHE A 86 12.72 -12.75 10.95
CA PHE A 86 13.80 -13.03 10.01
C PHE A 86 14.66 -14.18 10.55
N GLN A 87 14.75 -15.28 9.80
CA GLN A 87 15.49 -16.49 10.20
C GLN A 87 15.14 -16.97 11.63
N GLY A 88 13.86 -16.94 11.98
CA GLY A 88 13.40 -17.33 13.32
C GLY A 88 13.68 -16.31 14.43
N ARG A 89 14.25 -15.14 14.11
CA ARG A 89 14.47 -14.05 15.07
C ARG A 89 13.39 -12.98 14.90
N PRO A 90 12.89 -12.36 15.98
CA PRO A 90 11.81 -11.37 15.93
C PRO A 90 12.24 -9.98 15.41
N THR A 91 13.42 -9.86 14.81
CA THR A 91 14.01 -8.59 14.34
C THR A 91 14.77 -8.77 13.02
N GLY A 92 14.88 -7.71 12.22
CA GLY A 92 15.76 -7.65 11.04
C GLY A 92 15.09 -7.61 9.68
N GLY A 93 13.74 -7.57 9.60
CA GLY A 93 13.00 -7.34 8.35
C GLY A 93 12.61 -5.86 8.17
N GLY A 94 12.28 -5.46 6.92
CA GLY A 94 11.75 -4.13 6.63
C GLY A 94 12.77 -2.98 6.72
N ARG A 95 13.98 -3.19 6.22
CA ARG A 95 15.07 -2.20 6.30
C ARG A 95 14.69 -0.84 5.73
N VAL A 96 13.96 -0.77 4.60
CA VAL A 96 13.46 0.49 4.03
C VAL A 96 12.44 1.13 4.98
N THR A 97 11.57 0.33 5.60
CA THR A 97 10.63 0.82 6.61
C THR A 97 11.36 1.46 7.79
N GLU A 98 12.33 0.74 8.38
CA GLU A 98 13.01 1.18 9.60
C GLU A 98 14.04 2.29 9.36
N LEU A 99 14.75 2.26 8.21
CA LEU A 99 15.86 3.17 7.93
C LEU A 99 15.50 4.37 7.04
N THR A 100 14.34 4.34 6.39
CA THR A 100 13.91 5.41 5.49
C THR A 100 12.52 5.93 5.87
N ALA A 101 11.48 5.10 5.78
CA ALA A 101 10.11 5.59 5.93
C ALA A 101 9.83 6.11 7.34
N LYS A 102 10.08 5.32 8.39
CA LYS A 102 9.82 5.74 9.78
C LYS A 102 10.59 6.99 10.21
N PRO A 103 11.91 7.11 9.96
CA PRO A 103 12.65 8.33 10.30
C PRO A 103 12.10 9.57 9.59
N LEU A 104 11.82 9.48 8.29
CA LEU A 104 11.28 10.59 7.52
C LEU A 104 9.84 10.96 7.94
N LEU A 105 8.98 9.97 8.18
CA LEU A 105 7.63 10.22 8.69
C LEU A 105 7.68 10.92 10.05
N ARG A 106 8.52 10.46 10.99
CA ARG A 106 8.66 11.13 12.30
C ARG A 106 9.16 12.57 12.19
N GLN A 107 9.98 12.86 11.19
CA GLN A 107 10.54 14.19 10.97
C GLN A 107 9.53 15.15 10.32
N PHE A 108 8.80 14.70 9.29
CA PHE A 108 7.94 15.54 8.46
C PHE A 108 6.45 15.39 8.74
N TYR A 109 6.05 14.27 9.35
CA TYR A 109 4.66 13.90 9.68
C TYR A 109 4.61 13.23 11.05
N PRO A 110 4.95 13.95 12.14
CA PRO A 110 5.08 13.36 13.47
C PRO A 110 3.81 12.65 13.93
N GLU A 111 2.63 13.09 13.48
CA GLU A 111 1.34 12.45 13.72
C GLU A 111 1.22 11.05 13.11
N LEU A 112 2.04 10.71 12.12
CA LEU A 112 2.12 9.37 11.50
C LEU A 112 3.29 8.54 12.03
N GLY A 113 4.11 9.09 12.90
CA GLY A 113 5.32 8.45 13.42
C GLY A 113 5.07 7.19 14.26
N HIS A 114 3.82 6.96 14.67
CA HIS A 114 3.39 5.77 15.42
C HIS A 114 3.04 4.59 14.53
N ILE A 115 2.78 4.79 13.24
CA ILE A 115 2.37 3.72 12.32
C ILE A 115 3.48 2.67 12.22
N ASP A 116 3.12 1.42 12.55
CA ASP A 116 4.10 0.34 12.69
C ASP A 116 4.65 -0.12 11.33
N GLN A 117 3.77 -0.30 10.34
CA GLN A 117 4.14 -0.78 9.00
C GLN A 117 3.69 0.21 7.90
N PRO A 118 4.29 1.42 7.81
CA PRO A 118 3.87 2.43 6.85
C PRO A 118 3.97 1.96 5.38
N LEU A 119 4.91 1.06 5.08
CA LEU A 119 5.11 0.47 3.75
C LEU A 119 4.51 -0.94 3.61
N GLY A 120 3.72 -1.40 4.58
CA GLY A 120 3.06 -2.71 4.50
C GLY A 120 2.05 -2.75 3.35
N GLY A 121 2.06 -3.83 2.57
CA GLY A 121 1.17 -4.02 1.41
C GLY A 121 -0.23 -4.52 1.77
N GLU A 122 -0.49 -4.77 3.05
CA GLU A 122 -1.78 -5.19 3.57
C GLU A 122 -2.47 -4.02 4.24
N TYR A 123 -3.48 -3.51 3.58
CA TYR A 123 -4.27 -2.39 4.06
C TYR A 123 -5.61 -2.31 3.33
N ALA A 124 -6.51 -1.52 3.86
CA ALA A 124 -7.80 -1.25 3.24
C ALA A 124 -8.09 0.25 3.21
N LEU A 125 -8.81 0.70 2.19
CA LEU A 125 -9.29 2.09 2.06
C LEU A 125 -10.78 2.11 1.72
N ARG A 126 -11.46 3.20 2.11
CA ARG A 126 -12.72 3.53 1.45
C ARG A 126 -12.45 3.81 -0.02
N ARG A 127 -13.22 3.17 -0.89
CA ARG A 127 -13.05 3.29 -2.34
C ARG A 127 -13.18 4.74 -2.81
N ASP A 128 -14.13 5.48 -2.28
CA ASP A 128 -14.33 6.89 -2.67
C ASP A 128 -13.15 7.78 -2.26
N THR A 129 -12.54 7.52 -1.12
CA THR A 129 -11.30 8.17 -0.71
C THR A 129 -10.15 7.80 -1.65
N ALA A 130 -9.96 6.50 -1.92
CA ALA A 130 -8.92 6.03 -2.82
C ALA A 130 -9.02 6.65 -4.23
N ARG A 131 -10.23 6.80 -4.77
CA ARG A 131 -10.49 7.43 -6.08
C ARG A 131 -10.09 8.91 -6.14
N GLN A 132 -10.02 9.58 -5.02
CA GLN A 132 -9.70 11.01 -4.92
C GLN A 132 -8.21 11.27 -4.69
N LEU A 133 -7.42 10.23 -4.47
CA LEU A 133 -5.99 10.34 -4.16
C LEU A 133 -5.12 10.01 -5.37
N PRO A 134 -3.94 10.63 -5.49
CA PRO A 134 -2.94 10.24 -6.48
C PRO A 134 -2.23 8.95 -6.03
N PHE A 135 -1.84 8.13 -6.99
CA PHE A 135 -1.08 6.91 -6.73
C PHE A 135 0.34 7.07 -7.27
N VAL A 136 1.32 7.10 -6.37
CA VAL A 136 2.73 7.19 -6.73
C VAL A 136 3.14 5.94 -7.48
N ASP A 137 3.90 6.12 -8.56
CA ASP A 137 4.46 5.00 -9.31
C ASP A 137 5.43 4.19 -8.42
N GLY A 138 5.45 2.87 -8.56
CA GLY A 138 6.36 1.99 -7.82
C GLY A 138 6.04 1.85 -6.32
N TYR A 139 7.11 1.72 -5.52
CA TYR A 139 7.06 1.38 -4.09
C TYR A 139 6.81 2.57 -3.15
N GLY A 140 6.59 3.76 -3.68
CA GLY A 140 6.21 4.93 -2.87
C GLY A 140 4.73 5.02 -2.56
N VAL A 141 3.91 4.19 -3.20
CA VAL A 141 2.45 4.29 -3.16
C VAL A 141 1.88 4.19 -1.74
N GLU A 142 2.35 3.28 -0.91
CA GLU A 142 1.86 3.11 0.45
C GLU A 142 2.17 4.35 1.32
N ALA A 143 3.39 4.89 1.22
CA ALA A 143 3.76 6.12 1.92
C ALA A 143 2.95 7.32 1.42
N GLY A 144 2.75 7.42 0.10
CA GLY A 144 1.94 8.46 -0.53
C GLY A 144 0.50 8.43 -0.02
N LEU A 145 -0.17 7.30 -0.11
CA LEU A 145 -1.55 7.13 0.35
C LEU A 145 -1.71 7.41 1.85
N LEU A 146 -0.76 6.95 2.67
CA LEU A 146 -0.76 7.20 4.11
C LEU A 146 -0.74 8.70 4.42
N ILE A 147 0.16 9.45 3.77
CA ILE A 147 0.29 10.90 3.95
C ILE A 147 -0.93 11.62 3.39
N ASP A 148 -1.36 11.27 2.18
CA ASP A 148 -2.45 11.95 1.48
C ASP A 148 -3.79 11.77 2.23
N VAL A 149 -4.04 10.60 2.85
CA VAL A 149 -5.20 10.37 3.74
C VAL A 149 -5.09 11.23 4.99
N ALA A 150 -3.92 11.26 5.65
CA ALA A 150 -3.73 12.06 6.85
C ALA A 150 -3.90 13.56 6.60
N GLN A 151 -3.36 14.07 5.50
CA GLN A 151 -3.51 15.48 5.12
C GLN A 151 -4.95 15.86 4.79
N ARG A 152 -5.73 14.95 4.19
CA ARG A 152 -7.10 15.22 3.76
C ARG A 152 -8.13 15.03 4.87
N HIS A 153 -7.96 14.01 5.70
CA HIS A 153 -8.95 13.55 6.68
C HIS A 153 -8.45 13.62 8.13
N GLY A 154 -7.18 13.96 8.33
CA GLY A 154 -6.52 13.88 9.64
C GLY A 154 -5.94 12.49 9.95
N ALA A 155 -4.92 12.44 10.81
CA ALA A 155 -4.28 11.18 11.19
C ALA A 155 -5.25 10.23 11.94
N HIS A 156 -6.28 10.77 12.61
CA HIS A 156 -7.32 9.98 13.29
C HIS A 156 -8.19 9.16 12.32
N ALA A 157 -8.19 9.46 11.04
CA ALA A 157 -8.88 8.69 10.01
C ALA A 157 -8.11 7.41 9.58
N ILE A 158 -6.96 7.16 10.21
CA ILE A 158 -6.11 6.00 9.95
C ILE A 158 -6.13 5.09 11.17
N ALA A 159 -6.58 3.85 10.98
CA ALA A 159 -6.55 2.82 12.01
C ALA A 159 -5.46 1.77 11.71
N GLU A 160 -5.03 1.05 12.73
CA GLU A 160 -4.14 -0.10 12.61
C GLU A 160 -4.81 -1.35 13.17
N VAL A 161 -4.62 -2.49 12.51
CA VAL A 161 -5.06 -3.82 12.99
C VAL A 161 -3.87 -4.77 13.09
N ASP A 162 -3.83 -5.55 14.16
CA ASP A 162 -2.74 -6.51 14.39
C ASP A 162 -3.00 -7.80 13.62
N LEU A 163 -2.14 -8.10 12.65
CA LEU A 163 -2.15 -9.35 11.88
C LEU A 163 -1.09 -10.36 12.37
N GLY A 164 -0.56 -10.18 13.57
CA GLY A 164 0.35 -11.12 14.22
C GLY A 164 1.79 -11.07 13.72
N THR A 165 2.32 -12.20 13.24
CA THR A 165 3.71 -12.30 12.79
C THR A 165 3.77 -12.66 11.32
N ARG A 166 4.69 -12.02 10.58
CA ARG A 166 4.96 -12.27 9.18
C ARG A 166 6.38 -12.73 8.93
N THR A 167 6.50 -13.71 8.07
CA THR A 167 7.78 -14.12 7.50
C THR A 167 8.00 -13.41 6.18
N HIS A 168 9.14 -12.77 6.01
CA HIS A 168 9.50 -12.04 4.80
C HIS A 168 10.76 -12.63 4.18
N ARG A 169 10.80 -12.65 2.85
CA ARG A 169 12.06 -12.84 2.11
C ARG A 169 12.91 -11.58 2.22
N ASN A 170 14.17 -11.73 2.55
CA ASN A 170 15.13 -10.63 2.52
C ASN A 170 15.64 -10.43 1.10
N ARG A 171 15.54 -9.21 0.60
CA ARG A 171 16.17 -8.80 -0.65
C ARG A 171 17.59 -8.28 -0.35
N PRO A 172 18.58 -8.48 -1.25
CA PRO A 172 19.88 -7.83 -1.14
C PRO A 172 19.77 -6.31 -1.00
N LEU A 173 20.75 -5.68 -0.35
CA LEU A 173 20.74 -4.23 -0.12
C LEU A 173 20.68 -3.43 -1.43
N VAL A 174 21.34 -3.92 -2.47
CA VAL A 174 21.36 -3.29 -3.80
C VAL A 174 19.96 -3.19 -4.43
N GLU A 175 19.09 -4.14 -4.14
CA GLU A 175 17.69 -4.09 -4.62
C GLU A 175 16.80 -3.18 -3.77
N LEU A 176 17.19 -2.91 -2.53
CA LEU A 176 16.45 -2.04 -1.63
C LEU A 176 16.76 -0.56 -1.83
N ALA A 177 17.92 -0.22 -2.38
CA ALA A 177 18.33 1.17 -2.58
C ALA A 177 17.36 1.94 -3.51
N PRO A 178 16.97 1.43 -4.69
CA PRO A 178 15.99 2.10 -5.53
C PRO A 178 14.62 2.24 -4.85
N MET A 179 14.20 1.25 -4.06
CA MET A 179 12.97 1.32 -3.30
C MET A 179 13.03 2.42 -2.23
N ALA A 180 14.15 2.50 -1.50
CA ALA A 180 14.36 3.52 -0.47
C ALA A 180 14.36 4.93 -1.07
N GLU A 181 14.96 5.11 -2.25
CA GLU A 181 14.97 6.38 -2.99
C GLU A 181 13.55 6.83 -3.36
N VAL A 182 12.74 5.94 -3.94
CA VAL A 182 11.34 6.26 -4.30
C VAL A 182 10.51 6.59 -3.07
N VAL A 183 10.66 5.84 -1.96
CA VAL A 183 9.96 6.12 -0.69
C VAL A 183 10.37 7.47 -0.12
N ALA A 184 11.69 7.74 -0.05
CA ALA A 184 12.20 9.03 0.44
C ALA A 184 11.70 10.19 -0.43
N GLY A 185 11.81 10.06 -1.75
CA GLY A 185 11.32 11.06 -2.70
C GLY A 185 9.82 11.34 -2.54
N THR A 186 9.02 10.29 -2.30
CA THR A 186 7.58 10.44 -2.05
C THR A 186 7.31 11.27 -0.80
N ILE A 187 7.94 10.94 0.32
CA ILE A 187 7.73 11.65 1.60
C ILE A 187 8.21 13.11 1.49
N LEU A 188 9.39 13.33 0.92
CA LEU A 188 9.97 14.67 0.75
C LEU A 188 9.17 15.53 -0.22
N SER A 189 8.61 14.96 -1.26
CA SER A 189 7.72 15.66 -2.20
C SER A 189 6.43 16.13 -1.50
N ARG A 190 5.79 15.27 -0.70
CA ARG A 190 4.60 15.65 0.07
C ARG A 190 4.91 16.69 1.13
N ALA A 191 6.11 16.68 1.68
CA ALA A 191 6.60 17.69 2.62
C ALA A 191 6.99 19.03 1.97
N GLY A 192 6.92 19.11 0.64
CA GLY A 192 7.31 20.33 -0.10
C GLY A 192 8.80 20.61 -0.15
N VAL A 193 9.64 19.62 0.19
CA VAL A 193 11.10 19.74 0.17
C VAL A 193 11.68 19.61 -1.25
N ILE A 194 11.04 18.75 -2.05
CA ILE A 194 11.40 18.55 -3.47
C ILE A 194 10.17 18.67 -4.35
N GLY A 195 10.36 18.76 -5.66
CA GLY A 195 9.27 18.80 -6.63
C GLY A 195 8.45 17.51 -6.66
N PRO A 196 7.32 17.51 -7.42
CA PRO A 196 6.42 16.36 -7.47
C PRO A 196 7.11 15.12 -8.05
N VAL A 197 6.77 13.95 -7.50
CA VAL A 197 7.22 12.65 -8.01
C VAL A 197 6.25 12.11 -9.08
N ALA A 198 6.70 11.15 -9.87
CA ALA A 198 5.87 10.47 -10.86
C ALA A 198 4.71 9.73 -10.18
N GLN A 199 3.49 10.01 -10.62
CA GLN A 199 2.28 9.46 -10.03
C GLN A 199 1.11 9.47 -11.02
N ARG A 200 0.13 8.59 -10.79
CA ARG A 200 -1.17 8.67 -11.46
C ARG A 200 -2.04 9.72 -10.77
N PRO A 201 -2.81 10.50 -11.53
CA PRO A 201 -3.76 11.45 -10.94
C PRO A 201 -4.92 10.72 -10.26
N PRO A 202 -5.70 11.45 -9.44
CA PRO A 202 -6.96 10.94 -8.92
C PRO A 202 -7.89 10.40 -10.02
N LEU A 203 -8.68 9.39 -9.69
CA LEU A 203 -9.63 8.74 -10.61
C LEU A 203 -10.94 9.52 -10.78
N MET A 204 -11.19 10.56 -9.98
CA MET A 204 -12.41 11.34 -10.04
C MET A 204 -12.67 11.86 -11.46
N GLY A 205 -13.86 11.57 -11.98
CA GLY A 205 -14.27 11.95 -13.34
C GLY A 205 -13.72 11.06 -14.46
N ARG A 206 -13.03 9.95 -14.16
CA ARG A 206 -12.48 9.00 -15.16
C ARG A 206 -13.26 7.71 -15.27
N ILE A 207 -14.03 7.36 -14.22
CA ILE A 207 -14.87 6.14 -14.14
C ILE A 207 -16.19 6.44 -13.42
#